data_088079f765c76c461c0c857be2371b40
#
_entry.id   088079f765c76c461c0c857be2371b40
#
_cell.length_a   1.000
_cell.length_b   1.000
_cell.length_c   1.000
_cell.angle_alpha   90.00
_cell.angle_beta   90.00
_cell.angle_gamma   90.00
#
_symmetry.space_group_name_H-M   'P 1'
#
loop_
_entity.id
_entity.type
_entity.pdbx_description
1 polymer ?
#
loop_
_entity_poly.entity_id
_entity_poly.type
_entity_poly.pdbx_seq_one_letter_code
_entity_poly.pdbx_strand_id
1 'polypeptide(L)'
;MNYLAAINSVLVRLRERTVESINENEYSSLIATFINDSIQEVEQAWDWSALRQSLTVTTTNGIFNYELNGSQNSIKVLGVVNATTQSDVNYQTANWFNDRYLTPTPATGSPSYYSFNGVGTDGDTLIDLYPKPDGVYTVRFNVVQRSEDLTTESARIYCPHRPIVLLAYAKAVEERGEDNGQTGNTAYMAANNSLSNAIALDASKHPEETIWYNV
;
A
#
# COMPACT_ATOMS: atom_id res chain seq x y z
N MET A 1 -6.89 15.92 -0.04
CA MET A 1 -7.44 16.34 -1.36
C MET A 1 -8.34 15.22 -1.84
N ASN A 2 -9.47 15.50 -2.51
CA ASN A 2 -10.26 14.46 -3.16
C ASN A 2 -9.80 14.25 -4.61
N TYR A 3 -10.27 13.17 -5.24
CA TYR A 3 -9.86 12.74 -6.56
C TYR A 3 -10.18 13.79 -7.64
N LEU A 4 -11.40 14.32 -7.69
CA LEU A 4 -11.80 15.35 -8.65
C LEU A 4 -10.97 16.65 -8.50
N ALA A 5 -10.67 17.04 -7.27
CA ALA A 5 -9.81 18.22 -7.04
C ALA A 5 -8.37 18.00 -7.52
N ALA A 6 -7.86 16.76 -7.47
CA ALA A 6 -6.55 16.42 -8.03
C ALA A 6 -6.56 16.52 -9.57
N ILE A 7 -7.57 15.97 -10.23
CA ILE A 7 -7.78 16.07 -11.67
C ILE A 7 -7.82 17.54 -12.10
N ASN A 8 -8.67 18.33 -11.46
CA ASN A 8 -8.80 19.75 -11.75
C ASN A 8 -7.50 20.53 -11.49
N SER A 9 -6.70 20.12 -10.49
CA SER A 9 -5.39 20.73 -10.24
C SER A 9 -4.40 20.47 -11.38
N VAL A 10 -4.48 19.34 -12.07
CA VAL A 10 -3.68 19.05 -13.28
C VAL A 10 -4.21 19.83 -14.46
N LEU A 11 -5.52 19.83 -14.71
CA LEU A 11 -6.16 20.56 -15.82
C LEU A 11 -5.81 22.06 -15.79
N VAL A 12 -5.89 22.69 -14.61
CA VAL A 12 -5.49 24.11 -14.47
C VAL A 12 -4.04 24.36 -14.86
N ARG A 13 -3.10 23.44 -14.52
CA ARG A 13 -1.69 23.58 -14.92
C ARG A 13 -1.49 23.42 -16.41
N LEU A 14 -2.32 22.62 -17.05
CA LEU A 14 -2.37 22.41 -18.49
C LEU A 14 -3.12 23.55 -19.23
N ARG A 15 -3.63 24.56 -18.48
CA ARG A 15 -4.48 25.64 -19.01
C ARG A 15 -5.78 25.15 -19.64
N GLU A 16 -6.25 24.00 -19.17
CA GLU A 16 -7.50 23.42 -19.58
C GLU A 16 -8.65 23.83 -18.62
N ARG A 17 -9.87 23.65 -19.12
CA ARG A 17 -11.07 23.93 -18.34
C ARG A 17 -11.23 22.89 -17.24
N THR A 18 -11.61 23.33 -16.05
CA THR A 18 -11.98 22.43 -14.96
C THR A 18 -13.30 21.70 -15.26
N VAL A 19 -13.45 20.51 -14.70
CA VAL A 19 -14.61 19.63 -14.88
C VAL A 19 -15.38 19.42 -13.60
N GLU A 20 -16.66 19.12 -13.69
CA GLU A 20 -17.53 18.82 -12.55
C GLU A 20 -17.62 17.31 -12.26
N SER A 21 -17.26 16.46 -13.24
CA SER A 21 -17.19 15.01 -13.09
C SER A 21 -15.95 14.43 -13.78
N ILE A 22 -15.53 13.21 -13.35
CA ILE A 22 -14.35 12.52 -13.88
C ILE A 22 -14.50 12.24 -15.38
N ASN A 23 -15.71 11.83 -15.80
CA ASN A 23 -16.01 11.39 -17.15
C ASN A 23 -16.70 12.47 -17.99
N GLU A 24 -16.53 13.75 -17.65
CA GLU A 24 -17.15 14.87 -18.39
C GLU A 24 -16.67 14.93 -19.84
N ASN A 25 -15.40 14.59 -20.07
CA ASN A 25 -14.80 14.47 -21.40
C ASN A 25 -13.69 13.41 -21.41
N GLU A 26 -13.25 13.00 -22.61
CA GLU A 26 -12.21 11.97 -22.76
C GLU A 26 -10.88 12.39 -22.14
N TYR A 27 -10.55 13.68 -22.21
CA TYR A 27 -9.31 14.18 -21.64
C TYR A 27 -9.32 14.18 -20.11
N SER A 28 -10.45 14.51 -19.46
CA SER A 28 -10.55 14.42 -18.01
C SER A 28 -10.43 12.97 -17.53
N SER A 29 -10.96 12.01 -18.29
CA SER A 29 -10.81 10.58 -18.01
C SER A 29 -9.36 10.12 -18.14
N LEU A 30 -8.61 10.62 -19.14
CA LEU A 30 -7.18 10.36 -19.29
C LEU A 30 -6.37 10.92 -18.11
N ILE A 31 -6.65 12.16 -17.70
CA ILE A 31 -6.00 12.77 -16.52
C ILE A 31 -6.34 11.97 -15.25
N ALA A 32 -7.55 11.44 -15.13
CA ALA A 32 -7.95 10.58 -14.03
C ALA A 32 -7.07 9.30 -13.96
N THR A 33 -6.80 8.67 -15.09
CA THR A 33 -5.86 7.53 -15.18
C THR A 33 -4.45 7.95 -14.73
N PHE A 34 -3.92 9.07 -15.23
CA PHE A 34 -2.60 9.54 -14.80
C PHE A 34 -2.52 9.86 -13.30
N ILE A 35 -3.62 10.31 -12.69
CA ILE A 35 -3.68 10.51 -11.23
C ILE A 35 -3.60 9.16 -10.51
N ASN A 36 -4.35 8.13 -10.94
CA ASN A 36 -4.29 6.80 -10.33
C ASN A 36 -2.90 6.18 -10.45
N ASP A 37 -2.30 6.20 -11.64
CA ASP A 37 -0.91 5.76 -11.85
C ASP A 37 0.07 6.50 -10.93
N SER A 38 -0.12 7.81 -10.78
CA SER A 38 0.75 8.64 -9.93
C SER A 38 0.54 8.36 -8.44
N ILE A 39 -0.68 8.01 -8.01
CA ILE A 39 -0.96 7.56 -6.65
C ILE A 39 -0.20 6.27 -6.38
N GLN A 40 -0.31 5.27 -7.27
CA GLN A 40 0.38 4.00 -7.12
C GLN A 40 1.90 4.17 -7.05
N GLU A 41 2.50 4.99 -7.92
CA GLU A 41 3.94 5.27 -7.90
C GLU A 41 4.39 5.94 -6.59
N VAL A 42 3.64 6.93 -6.11
CA VAL A 42 3.94 7.61 -4.85
C VAL A 42 3.77 6.67 -3.65
N GLU A 43 2.72 5.85 -3.63
CA GLU A 43 2.49 4.87 -2.57
C GLU A 43 3.54 3.75 -2.55
N GLN A 44 4.08 3.38 -3.72
CA GLN A 44 5.16 2.39 -3.82
C GLN A 44 6.53 2.93 -3.41
N ALA A 45 6.73 4.24 -3.47
CA ALA A 45 8.03 4.86 -3.20
C ALA A 45 8.42 4.85 -1.72
N TRP A 46 7.45 4.75 -0.78
CA TRP A 46 7.70 4.84 0.65
C TRP A 46 6.64 4.11 1.48
N ASP A 47 6.98 3.72 2.71
CA ASP A 47 6.05 3.14 3.70
C ASP A 47 5.29 4.24 4.45
N TRP A 48 4.40 4.93 3.74
CA TRP A 48 3.71 6.11 4.24
C TRP A 48 2.97 5.86 5.56
N SER A 49 3.19 6.73 6.53
CA SER A 49 2.48 6.67 7.80
C SER A 49 0.96 6.78 7.65
N ALA A 50 0.50 7.47 6.61
CA ALA A 50 -0.92 7.62 6.28
C ALA A 50 -1.59 6.34 5.76
N LEU A 51 -0.81 5.35 5.29
CA LEU A 51 -1.29 4.06 4.79
C LEU A 51 -1.16 2.93 5.82
N ARG A 52 -0.66 3.25 7.02
CA ARG A 52 -0.52 2.26 8.10
C ARG A 52 -1.88 1.92 8.69
N GLN A 53 -2.14 0.64 8.83
CA GLN A 53 -3.32 0.12 9.49
C GLN A 53 -3.03 -1.22 10.18
N SER A 54 -4.00 -1.70 10.95
CA SER A 54 -3.90 -2.98 11.64
C SER A 54 -5.02 -3.90 11.19
N LEU A 55 -4.66 -5.04 10.62
CA LEU A 55 -5.57 -6.13 10.29
C LEU A 55 -5.51 -7.18 11.41
N THR A 56 -6.62 -7.81 11.70
CA THR A 56 -6.71 -8.75 12.82
C THR A 56 -7.29 -10.07 12.37
N VAL A 57 -6.62 -11.16 12.75
CA VAL A 57 -7.10 -12.53 12.56
C VAL A 57 -7.43 -13.12 13.93
N THR A 58 -8.62 -13.68 14.06
CA THR A 58 -9.03 -14.45 15.23
C THR A 58 -8.92 -15.93 14.92
N THR A 59 -8.11 -16.66 15.68
CA THR A 59 -7.85 -18.07 15.43
C THR A 59 -8.97 -18.97 15.95
N THR A 60 -9.07 -20.14 15.38
CA THR A 60 -9.96 -21.22 15.78
C THR A 60 -9.13 -22.47 16.05
N ASN A 61 -9.50 -23.23 17.10
CA ASN A 61 -8.79 -24.47 17.46
C ASN A 61 -8.68 -25.42 16.25
N GLY A 62 -7.47 -25.85 15.97
CA GLY A 62 -7.19 -26.84 14.94
C GLY A 62 -7.13 -26.30 13.51
N ILE A 63 -7.31 -25.00 13.30
CA ILE A 63 -7.13 -24.34 11.98
C ILE A 63 -5.81 -23.57 11.99
N PHE A 64 -5.05 -23.64 10.93
CA PHE A 64 -3.75 -22.94 10.81
C PHE A 64 -3.68 -21.99 9.61
N ASN A 65 -4.56 -22.17 8.62
CA ASN A 65 -4.66 -21.31 7.45
C ASN A 65 -5.80 -20.31 7.65
N TYR A 66 -5.52 -19.04 7.41
CA TYR A 66 -6.46 -17.94 7.59
C TYR A 66 -6.36 -16.96 6.42
N GLU A 67 -7.46 -16.28 6.16
CA GLU A 67 -7.52 -15.14 5.26
C GLU A 67 -7.39 -13.86 6.06
N LEU A 68 -6.50 -12.98 5.61
CA LEU A 68 -6.29 -11.67 6.21
C LEU A 68 -7.26 -10.68 5.55
N ASN A 69 -8.51 -10.69 6.01
CA ASN A 69 -9.60 -9.93 5.44
C ASN A 69 -9.27 -8.45 5.31
N GLY A 70 -9.50 -7.90 4.12
CA GLY A 70 -9.24 -6.51 3.77
C GLY A 70 -7.79 -6.22 3.36
N SER A 71 -6.94 -7.23 3.19
CA SER A 71 -5.54 -7.05 2.80
C SER A 71 -5.34 -6.81 1.30
N GLN A 72 -6.24 -7.33 0.45
CA GLN A 72 -6.27 -7.14 -1.01
C GLN A 72 -4.94 -7.38 -1.71
N ASN A 73 -4.13 -8.31 -1.31
CA ASN A 73 -2.82 -8.62 -1.92
C ASN A 73 -1.89 -7.39 -2.15
N SER A 74 -2.15 -6.28 -1.47
CA SER A 74 -1.41 -5.00 -1.66
C SER A 74 -0.78 -4.49 -0.36
N ILE A 75 -0.47 -5.40 0.58
CA ILE A 75 0.06 -5.08 1.88
C ILE A 75 1.56 -5.30 1.99
N LYS A 76 2.20 -4.46 2.80
CA LYS A 76 3.52 -4.71 3.38
C LYS A 76 3.38 -4.86 4.89
N VAL A 77 3.79 -6.00 5.43
CA VAL A 77 3.73 -6.24 6.87
C VAL A 77 4.93 -5.57 7.55
N LEU A 78 4.65 -4.75 8.55
CA LEU A 78 5.65 -4.08 9.39
C LEU A 78 5.97 -4.88 10.65
N GLY A 79 4.98 -5.58 11.20
CA GLY A 79 5.15 -6.41 12.37
C GLY A 79 3.86 -7.15 12.71
N VAL A 80 3.99 -8.28 13.39
CA VAL A 80 2.86 -9.13 13.77
C VAL A 80 2.95 -9.44 15.26
N VAL A 81 1.86 -9.26 15.97
CA VAL A 81 1.77 -9.47 17.41
C VAL A 81 0.57 -10.34 17.75
N ASN A 82 0.78 -11.35 18.58
CA ASN A 82 -0.31 -12.05 19.21
C ASN A 82 -0.79 -11.23 20.41
N ALA A 83 -1.92 -10.55 20.26
CA ALA A 83 -2.47 -9.67 21.28
C ALA A 83 -2.96 -10.43 22.53
N THR A 84 -3.32 -11.71 22.38
CA THR A 84 -3.79 -12.56 23.51
C THR A 84 -2.64 -12.92 24.43
N THR A 85 -1.47 -13.29 23.90
CA THR A 85 -0.29 -13.69 24.65
C THR A 85 0.74 -12.60 24.82
N GLN A 86 0.53 -11.43 24.19
CA GLN A 86 1.45 -10.28 24.18
C GLN A 86 2.85 -10.66 23.71
N SER A 87 2.93 -11.46 22.64
CA SER A 87 4.19 -11.96 22.07
C SER A 87 4.27 -11.65 20.56
N ASP A 88 5.47 -11.43 20.08
CA ASP A 88 5.72 -11.24 18.66
C ASP A 88 5.51 -12.55 17.88
N VAL A 89 4.98 -12.42 16.67
CA VAL A 89 4.82 -13.52 15.71
C VAL A 89 5.77 -13.27 14.54
N ASN A 90 6.74 -14.14 14.35
CA ASN A 90 7.83 -13.95 13.41
C ASN A 90 7.54 -14.60 12.05
N TYR A 91 7.97 -13.95 10.97
CA TYR A 91 7.88 -14.52 9.63
C TYR A 91 8.81 -15.74 9.47
N GLN A 92 8.29 -16.77 8.79
CA GLN A 92 9.06 -17.95 8.37
C GLN A 92 8.69 -18.32 6.94
N THR A 93 9.60 -19.05 6.26
CA THR A 93 9.39 -19.46 4.87
C THR A 93 8.35 -20.57 4.74
N ALA A 94 7.71 -20.67 3.57
CA ALA A 94 6.76 -21.76 3.29
C ALA A 94 7.41 -23.16 3.45
N ASN A 95 8.68 -23.33 3.06
CA ASN A 95 9.39 -24.62 3.24
C ASN A 95 9.54 -24.95 4.73
N TRP A 96 9.85 -23.97 5.57
CA TRP A 96 9.94 -24.17 7.02
C TRP A 96 8.60 -24.62 7.61
N PHE A 97 7.47 -24.09 7.11
CA PHE A 97 6.13 -24.52 7.51
C PHE A 97 5.82 -25.94 7.04
N ASN A 98 6.13 -26.27 5.78
CA ASN A 98 5.91 -27.59 5.22
C ASN A 98 6.65 -28.67 6.04
N ASP A 99 7.91 -28.44 6.39
CA ASP A 99 8.70 -29.38 7.19
C ASP A 99 8.05 -29.69 8.55
N ARG A 100 7.34 -28.71 9.14
CA ARG A 100 6.70 -28.85 10.44
C ARG A 100 5.28 -29.41 10.38
N TYR A 101 4.54 -29.08 9.32
CA TYR A 101 3.18 -29.61 9.13
C TYR A 101 3.16 -31.01 8.53
N LEU A 102 4.21 -31.43 7.82
CA LEU A 102 4.37 -32.79 7.31
C LEU A 102 4.80 -33.80 8.41
N THR A 103 5.07 -33.34 9.63
CA THR A 103 5.32 -34.25 10.75
C THR A 103 4.03 -34.99 11.16
N PRO A 104 4.12 -36.24 11.65
CA PRO A 104 2.93 -37.01 12.05
C PRO A 104 2.06 -36.31 13.13
N THR A 105 2.68 -35.51 13.97
CA THR A 105 2.03 -34.74 15.04
C THR A 105 2.55 -33.32 15.06
N PRO A 106 1.97 -32.40 14.26
CA PRO A 106 2.34 -31.00 14.31
C PRO A 106 2.14 -30.40 15.70
N ALA A 107 3.06 -29.55 16.13
CA ALA A 107 2.92 -28.88 17.45
C ALA A 107 1.66 -27.99 17.46
N THR A 108 0.95 -28.02 18.58
CA THR A 108 -0.22 -27.19 18.85
C THR A 108 0.08 -26.20 19.96
N GLY A 109 -0.52 -25.01 19.89
CA GLY A 109 -0.33 -23.98 20.91
C GLY A 109 -0.58 -22.57 20.38
N SER A 110 -0.11 -21.58 21.14
CA SER A 110 -0.16 -20.18 20.76
C SER A 110 0.71 -19.91 19.51
N PRO A 111 0.16 -19.27 18.46
CA PRO A 111 0.93 -18.91 17.27
C PRO A 111 2.11 -17.99 17.58
N SER A 112 3.30 -18.37 17.11
CA SER A 112 4.55 -17.62 17.25
C SER A 112 5.23 -17.36 15.91
N TYR A 113 4.76 -18.01 14.85
CA TYR A 113 5.29 -17.86 13.50
C TYR A 113 4.16 -17.75 12.49
N TYR A 114 4.40 -17.00 11.40
CA TYR A 114 3.49 -16.89 10.27
C TYR A 114 4.23 -17.02 8.93
N SER A 115 3.50 -17.40 7.90
CA SER A 115 3.95 -17.39 6.50
C SER A 115 2.82 -16.93 5.59
N PHE A 116 3.16 -16.45 4.40
CA PHE A 116 2.19 -16.18 3.35
C PHE A 116 1.94 -17.44 2.53
N ASN A 117 0.67 -17.71 2.20
CA ASN A 117 0.24 -18.91 1.46
C ASN A 117 -0.63 -18.56 0.23
N GLY A 118 -0.31 -17.46 -0.45
CA GLY A 118 -1.01 -17.03 -1.65
C GLY A 118 -2.15 -16.05 -1.39
N VAL A 119 -3.14 -16.07 -2.27
CA VAL A 119 -4.28 -15.12 -2.27
C VAL A 119 -5.57 -15.91 -2.33
N GLY A 120 -6.55 -15.51 -1.54
CA GLY A 120 -7.90 -16.08 -1.51
C GLY A 120 -8.74 -15.71 -2.75
N THR A 121 -9.93 -16.26 -2.81
CA THR A 121 -10.88 -16.00 -3.93
C THR A 121 -11.36 -14.55 -3.97
N ASP A 122 -11.37 -13.88 -2.83
CA ASP A 122 -11.81 -12.50 -2.68
C ASP A 122 -10.67 -11.49 -2.90
N GLY A 123 -9.46 -11.99 -3.24
CA GLY A 123 -8.26 -11.18 -3.45
C GLY A 123 -7.44 -10.93 -2.19
N ASP A 124 -7.91 -11.36 -1.03
CA ASP A 124 -7.22 -11.18 0.24
C ASP A 124 -6.05 -12.16 0.43
N THR A 125 -5.03 -11.70 1.16
CA THR A 125 -3.82 -12.48 1.41
C THR A 125 -4.09 -13.64 2.36
N LEU A 126 -3.69 -14.87 1.98
CA LEU A 126 -3.73 -16.05 2.84
C LEU A 126 -2.46 -16.14 3.66
N ILE A 127 -2.64 -16.52 4.94
CA ILE A 127 -1.55 -16.71 5.90
C ILE A 127 -1.66 -18.06 6.60
N ASP A 128 -0.52 -18.65 6.89
CA ASP A 128 -0.40 -19.82 7.75
C ASP A 128 0.21 -19.43 9.09
N LEU A 129 -0.30 -20.01 10.18
CA LEU A 129 0.16 -19.76 11.54
C LEU A 129 0.74 -21.05 12.15
N TYR A 130 1.86 -20.94 12.87
CA TYR A 130 2.48 -22.05 13.59
C TYR A 130 2.97 -21.60 14.99
N PRO A 131 2.86 -22.44 16.04
CA PRO A 131 2.17 -23.72 16.13
C PRO A 131 0.70 -23.66 15.70
N LYS A 132 0.12 -24.83 15.38
CA LYS A 132 -1.30 -24.93 15.05
C LYS A 132 -2.11 -24.45 16.25
N PRO A 133 -2.97 -23.43 16.10
CA PRO A 133 -3.73 -22.88 17.22
C PRO A 133 -4.53 -23.97 17.98
N ASP A 134 -4.40 -24.02 19.28
CA ASP A 134 -5.15 -24.90 20.21
C ASP A 134 -6.31 -24.17 20.89
N GLY A 135 -6.54 -22.90 20.54
CA GLY A 135 -7.59 -22.06 21.09
C GLY A 135 -7.84 -20.81 20.27
N VAL A 136 -8.54 -19.87 20.86
CA VAL A 136 -8.84 -18.58 20.27
C VAL A 136 -7.75 -17.58 20.66
N TYR A 137 -6.99 -17.12 19.68
CA TYR A 137 -5.98 -16.07 19.78
C TYR A 137 -6.29 -14.94 18.82
N THR A 138 -5.98 -13.72 19.23
CA THR A 138 -6.10 -12.54 18.36
C THR A 138 -4.72 -12.16 17.85
N VAL A 139 -4.46 -12.40 16.58
CA VAL A 139 -3.20 -12.04 15.91
C VAL A 139 -3.40 -10.77 15.12
N ARG A 140 -2.60 -9.76 15.44
CA ARG A 140 -2.66 -8.42 14.84
C ARG A 140 -1.50 -8.21 13.88
N PHE A 141 -1.81 -7.89 12.65
CA PHE A 141 -0.88 -7.54 11.59
C PHE A 141 -0.86 -6.01 11.46
N ASN A 142 0.27 -5.39 11.76
CA ASN A 142 0.50 -3.99 11.46
C ASN A 142 1.05 -3.91 10.04
N VAL A 143 0.32 -3.24 9.14
CA VAL A 143 0.60 -3.24 7.70
C VAL A 143 0.61 -1.83 7.14
N VAL A 144 1.31 -1.66 6.03
CA VAL A 144 1.10 -0.56 5.08
C VAL A 144 0.26 -1.13 3.95
N GLN A 145 -0.93 -0.58 3.74
CA GLN A 145 -1.83 -1.01 2.68
C GLN A 145 -1.94 0.07 1.62
N ARG A 146 -1.65 -0.30 0.38
CA ARG A 146 -1.81 0.60 -0.77
C ARG A 146 -3.26 0.72 -1.16
N SER A 147 -3.61 1.87 -1.71
CA SER A 147 -4.97 2.14 -2.18
C SER A 147 -5.27 1.39 -3.48
N GLU A 148 -6.52 1.04 -3.69
CA GLU A 148 -7.03 0.70 -5.01
C GLU A 148 -7.18 1.95 -5.88
N ASP A 149 -7.39 1.73 -7.20
CA ASP A 149 -7.69 2.82 -8.12
C ASP A 149 -8.95 3.57 -7.68
N LEU A 150 -8.84 4.89 -7.63
CA LEU A 150 -9.95 5.74 -7.27
C LEU A 150 -10.93 5.82 -8.44
N THR A 151 -12.20 5.58 -8.16
CA THR A 151 -13.28 5.58 -9.16
C THR A 151 -14.34 6.64 -8.90
N THR A 152 -14.39 7.19 -7.69
CA THR A 152 -15.41 8.19 -7.30
C THR A 152 -14.78 9.57 -7.08
N GLU A 153 -15.48 10.63 -7.48
CA GLU A 153 -14.99 12.02 -7.38
C GLU A 153 -14.63 12.44 -5.96
N SER A 154 -15.41 11.96 -4.98
CA SER A 154 -15.22 12.28 -3.56
C SER A 154 -14.16 11.44 -2.88
N ALA A 155 -13.60 10.41 -3.54
CA ALA A 155 -12.57 9.55 -2.99
C ALA A 155 -11.37 10.36 -2.51
N ARG A 156 -10.88 10.04 -1.32
CA ARG A 156 -9.80 10.78 -0.67
C ARG A 156 -8.45 10.20 -1.01
N ILE A 157 -7.51 11.05 -1.41
CA ILE A 157 -6.09 10.72 -1.53
C ILE A 157 -5.45 10.89 -0.15
N TYR A 158 -4.87 9.81 0.40
CA TYR A 158 -4.26 9.80 1.73
C TYR A 158 -2.81 10.24 1.73
N CYS A 159 -2.06 9.88 0.69
CA CYS A 159 -0.67 10.29 0.50
C CYS A 159 -0.52 11.77 0.18
N PRO A 160 0.70 12.35 0.31
CA PRO A 160 0.96 13.73 -0.04
C PRO A 160 0.53 14.03 -1.47
N HIS A 161 -0.44 14.93 -1.63
CA HIS A 161 -1.06 15.21 -2.94
C HIS A 161 -0.17 15.97 -3.91
N ARG A 162 0.83 16.73 -3.41
CA ARG A 162 1.68 17.56 -4.27
C ARG A 162 2.54 16.74 -5.25
N PRO A 163 3.30 15.71 -4.83
CA PRO A 163 4.02 14.86 -5.76
C PRO A 163 3.09 14.15 -6.75
N ILE A 164 1.91 13.68 -6.32
CA ILE A 164 0.93 13.02 -7.18
C ILE A 164 0.47 13.94 -8.31
N VAL A 165 0.04 15.16 -7.97
CA VAL A 165 -0.43 16.14 -8.97
C VAL A 165 0.70 16.57 -9.92
N LEU A 166 1.94 16.71 -9.43
CA LEU A 166 3.08 17.08 -10.27
C LEU A 166 3.48 15.92 -11.20
N LEU A 167 3.43 14.69 -10.72
CA LEU A 167 3.74 13.51 -11.51
C LEU A 167 2.69 13.29 -12.62
N ALA A 168 1.40 13.38 -12.29
CA ALA A 168 0.32 13.31 -13.25
C ALA A 168 0.39 14.45 -14.29
N TYR A 169 0.77 15.66 -13.85
CA TYR A 169 1.05 16.76 -14.77
C TYR A 169 2.21 16.45 -15.72
N ALA A 170 3.30 15.86 -15.24
CA ALA A 170 4.44 15.49 -16.07
C ALA A 170 4.04 14.44 -17.13
N LYS A 171 3.29 13.42 -16.75
CA LYS A 171 2.73 12.40 -17.67
C LYS A 171 1.84 13.04 -18.74
N ALA A 172 0.99 13.98 -18.36
CA ALA A 172 0.09 14.67 -19.29
C ALA A 172 0.83 15.58 -20.27
N VAL A 173 1.94 16.22 -19.87
CA VAL A 173 2.80 17.00 -20.76
C VAL A 173 3.55 16.09 -21.73
N GLU A 174 4.03 14.94 -21.26
CA GLU A 174 4.71 13.95 -22.09
C GLU A 174 3.77 13.37 -23.15
N GLU A 175 2.53 13.03 -22.77
CA GLU A 175 1.50 12.52 -23.69
C GLU A 175 1.20 13.53 -24.81
N ARG A 176 1.16 14.82 -24.51
CA ARG A 176 0.95 15.87 -25.53
C ARG A 176 2.09 15.98 -26.53
N GLY A 177 3.29 15.49 -26.19
CA GLY A 177 4.45 15.50 -27.10
C GLY A 177 4.97 16.89 -27.47
N GLU A 178 4.58 17.92 -26.71
CA GLU A 178 5.05 19.30 -26.90
C GLU A 178 6.53 19.41 -26.48
N ASP A 179 7.32 20.23 -27.20
CA ASP A 179 8.72 20.59 -26.86
C ASP A 179 9.75 19.42 -26.84
N ASN A 180 9.57 18.37 -27.63
CA ASN A 180 10.50 17.22 -27.68
C ASN A 180 10.86 16.64 -26.29
N GLY A 181 9.95 16.73 -25.31
CA GLY A 181 10.12 16.17 -23.98
C GLY A 181 10.89 17.05 -22.98
N GLN A 182 11.35 18.22 -23.32
CA GLN A 182 12.10 19.08 -22.39
C GLN A 182 11.23 19.57 -21.23
N THR A 183 10.01 20.00 -21.51
CA THR A 183 9.07 20.43 -20.46
C THR A 183 8.64 19.26 -19.59
N GLY A 184 8.42 18.07 -20.18
CA GLY A 184 8.15 16.82 -19.46
C GLY A 184 9.27 16.48 -18.47
N ASN A 185 10.53 16.45 -18.92
CA ASN A 185 11.67 16.18 -18.05
C ASN A 185 11.77 17.14 -16.85
N THR A 186 11.56 18.44 -17.10
CA THR A 186 11.56 19.44 -16.03
C THR A 186 10.41 19.19 -15.03
N ALA A 187 9.23 18.80 -15.51
CA ALA A 187 8.09 18.47 -14.69
C ALA A 187 8.33 17.21 -13.83
N TYR A 188 8.95 16.16 -14.42
CA TYR A 188 9.36 14.95 -13.67
C TYR A 188 10.40 15.27 -12.59
N MET A 189 11.39 16.10 -12.88
CA MET A 189 12.36 16.54 -11.87
C MET A 189 11.68 17.27 -10.72
N ALA A 190 10.72 18.16 -11.00
CA ALA A 190 9.95 18.85 -9.97
C ALA A 190 9.08 17.89 -9.14
N ALA A 191 8.47 16.88 -9.77
CA ALA A 191 7.71 15.84 -9.10
C ALA A 191 8.59 15.01 -8.16
N ASN A 192 9.75 14.55 -8.64
CA ASN A 192 10.71 13.76 -7.86
C ASN A 192 11.28 14.55 -6.67
N ASN A 193 11.61 15.82 -6.85
CA ASN A 193 12.02 16.69 -5.74
C ASN A 193 10.90 16.83 -4.69
N SER A 194 9.65 17.00 -5.15
CA SER A 194 8.51 17.06 -4.26
C SER A 194 8.27 15.75 -3.51
N LEU A 195 8.47 14.59 -4.17
CA LEU A 195 8.38 13.27 -3.56
C LEU A 195 9.46 13.07 -2.50
N SER A 196 10.72 13.38 -2.82
CA SER A 196 11.83 13.29 -1.88
C SER A 196 11.61 14.13 -0.62
N ASN A 197 11.10 15.36 -0.78
CA ASN A 197 10.77 16.22 0.36
C ASN A 197 9.60 15.64 1.19
N ALA A 198 8.61 15.04 0.55
CA ALA A 198 7.49 14.42 1.24
C ALA A 198 7.93 13.17 2.02
N ILE A 199 8.82 12.34 1.45
CA ILE A 199 9.43 11.19 2.12
C ILE A 199 10.22 11.65 3.35
N ALA A 200 11.08 12.67 3.21
CA ALA A 200 11.87 13.20 4.32
C ALA A 200 10.97 13.69 5.48
N LEU A 201 9.86 14.34 5.15
CA LEU A 201 8.89 14.80 6.14
C LEU A 201 8.17 13.63 6.83
N ASP A 202 7.79 12.59 6.10
CA ASP A 202 7.11 11.43 6.68
C ASP A 202 8.09 10.57 7.51
N ALA A 203 9.33 10.38 7.04
CA ALA A 203 10.39 9.69 7.78
C ALA A 203 10.68 10.33 9.14
N SER A 204 10.57 11.66 9.25
CA SER A 204 10.79 12.37 10.52
C SER A 204 9.76 12.04 11.61
N LYS A 205 8.62 11.46 11.25
CA LYS A 205 7.59 11.01 12.20
C LYS A 205 7.96 9.70 12.90
N HIS A 206 8.88 8.93 12.31
CA HIS A 206 9.28 7.60 12.78
C HIS A 206 10.82 7.48 12.86
N PRO A 207 11.51 8.29 13.66
CA PRO A 207 12.97 8.31 13.70
C PRO A 207 13.59 6.99 14.19
N GLU A 208 12.87 6.23 15.01
CA GLU A 208 13.33 4.94 15.54
C GLU A 208 13.31 3.80 14.52
N GLU A 209 12.52 3.92 13.47
CA GLU A 209 12.42 2.92 12.41
C GLU A 209 13.43 3.17 11.28
N THR A 210 14.13 4.29 11.29
CA THR A 210 15.14 4.64 10.28
C THR A 210 16.48 4.03 10.67
N ILE A 211 16.73 2.79 10.25
CA ILE A 211 18.02 2.13 10.44
C ILE A 211 18.92 2.49 9.25
N TRP A 212 19.96 3.30 9.52
CA TRP A 212 21.00 3.57 8.54
C TRP A 212 22.05 2.46 8.63
N TYR A 213 22.11 1.59 7.63
CA TYR A 213 23.22 0.67 7.50
C TYR A 213 24.40 1.44 6.88
N ASN A 214 25.45 1.68 7.66
CA ASN A 214 26.76 2.04 7.10
C ASN A 214 27.30 0.80 6.38
N VAL A 215 27.37 0.87 5.07
CA VAL A 215 28.05 -0.11 4.21
C VAL A 215 29.53 0.26 4.13
#